data_c097b3409977b1c6bbdfe74f272bac10
#
_entry.id   c097b3409977b1c6bbdfe74f272bac10
#
_cell.length_a   1.000
_cell.length_b   1.000
_cell.length_c   1.000
_cell.angle_alpha   90.00
_cell.angle_beta   90.00
_cell.angle_gamma   90.00
#
_symmetry.space_group_name_H-M   'P 1'
#
loop_
_entity.id
_entity.type
_entity.pdbx_description
1 polymer ?
#
loop_
_entity_poly.entity_id
_entity_poly.type
_entity_poly.pdbx_seq_one_letter_code
_entity_poly.pdbx_strand_id
1 'polypeptide(L)'
;PTTRMSNNHHHHHHHHHHRAATSKAPLPQKEGATDARGSSSSSSSSNNNRISCGDAIVNDSLTDPPPSGTAFDVVVIGNGPIGAAVGLHVSKNVKRKKKMLILDSGQASVSSGSDDLGRIVRPLDAEGRDEWTQLNIDSIRSFDEIQKNSKIEFFEKKGSLSIGSPAFVSRPASLLEAKGIEHEVLRGKKEMCEKFEYLSRETIPEEYVAVSDRVGGYVSPHKMRAAFNRLAVENNDETVVCVQTGEEILAMEDDGRVKVKTTDGNEYVANEKVIVACGYYTQPLLHRSKIDMENLEDVKISKRTIILAKVSEEDAKGRFRGMPTIKYELPEDVRSQNISTGTSIDGASSDQSKNEAKSVYILPPIWYPGPVPSPGYYMKIGGGPNDFMTLSKAVIFEEKKSNSNENDRVVKEKTPIEMRKELDSVWEDHRKATYEDQKEDIESWMCSDGDPAIVPQLKTALLHVFPDVQFESFETKACATTCTSNGSMKIESYLDGKVCAVTGCNGKAAGPAWAIAREVVANANL
;
A
#
# COMPACT_ATOMS: atom_id res chain seq x y z
N PRO A 1 3.94 25.82 54.03
CA PRO A 1 4.22 24.78 54.97
C PRO A 1 4.73 23.54 54.17
N THR A 2 6.01 23.31 53.97
CA THR A 2 6.94 22.55 54.81
C THR A 2 6.39 21.24 55.37
N THR A 3 6.87 20.14 54.85
CA THR A 3 7.52 19.13 55.67
C THR A 3 8.34 18.15 54.79
N ARG A 4 9.62 18.05 55.11
CA ARG A 4 10.64 17.03 54.75
C ARG A 4 10.40 15.76 55.56
N MET A 5 10.94 14.65 55.06
CA MET A 5 11.73 13.59 55.72
C MET A 5 11.93 12.46 54.68
N SER A 6 13.05 12.14 54.21
CA SER A 6 14.38 11.62 54.67
C SER A 6 14.39 10.15 55.10
N ASN A 7 15.37 9.46 54.48
CA ASN A 7 16.15 8.29 54.91
C ASN A 7 15.53 6.90 54.69
N ASN A 8 16.25 5.85 54.39
CA ASN A 8 17.68 5.52 54.28
C ASN A 8 17.79 3.99 53.92
N HIS A 9 18.86 3.60 53.22
CA HIS A 9 19.68 2.35 53.32
C HIS A 9 19.02 0.97 53.18
N HIS A 10 19.52 0.05 52.37
CA HIS A 10 20.76 -0.71 52.56
C HIS A 10 21.09 -1.63 51.34
N HIS A 11 22.37 -1.77 51.14
CA HIS A 11 23.11 -2.75 50.36
C HIS A 11 22.70 -4.23 50.55
N HIS A 12 22.83 -5.05 49.49
CA HIS A 12 23.62 -6.27 49.58
C HIS A 12 24.07 -6.76 48.20
N HIS A 13 25.38 -6.94 48.08
CA HIS A 13 26.09 -7.70 47.07
C HIS A 13 25.89 -9.21 47.27
N HIS A 14 25.77 -9.95 46.18
CA HIS A 14 26.35 -11.30 46.10
C HIS A 14 26.82 -11.63 44.70
N HIS A 15 28.13 -11.83 44.59
CA HIS A 15 28.81 -12.51 43.50
C HIS A 15 28.57 -14.01 43.58
N HIS A 16 28.33 -14.67 42.43
CA HIS A 16 28.78 -16.04 42.23
C HIS A 16 29.23 -16.27 40.80
N HIS A 17 30.52 -16.57 40.70
CA HIS A 17 31.14 -17.21 39.53
C HIS A 17 30.72 -18.68 39.45
N HIS A 18 30.45 -19.19 38.26
CA HIS A 18 30.84 -20.56 37.90
C HIS A 18 31.16 -20.73 36.43
N ARG A 19 32.18 -21.52 36.23
CA ARG A 19 33.00 -21.86 35.07
C ARG A 19 32.29 -22.70 34.01
N ALA A 20 32.88 -22.57 32.83
CA ALA A 20 32.81 -23.33 31.61
C ALA A 20 32.71 -24.88 31.72
N ALA A 21 32.04 -25.45 30.74
CA ALA A 21 32.39 -26.76 30.19
C ALA A 21 32.05 -26.83 28.70
N THR A 22 33.08 -27.06 27.93
CA THR A 22 33.08 -27.36 26.50
C THR A 22 32.66 -28.80 26.26
N SER A 23 31.78 -29.08 25.28
CA SER A 23 31.75 -30.41 24.66
C SER A 23 31.53 -30.28 23.15
N LYS A 24 32.52 -30.73 22.41
CA LYS A 24 32.50 -31.02 20.97
C LYS A 24 31.80 -32.35 20.74
N ALA A 25 31.01 -32.49 19.71
CA ALA A 25 30.70 -33.76 19.06
C ALA A 25 30.36 -33.53 17.56
N PRO A 26 30.48 -34.55 16.70
CA PRO A 26 31.14 -34.45 15.42
C PRO A 26 30.19 -34.48 14.22
N LEU A 27 30.74 -34.09 13.05
CA LEU A 27 30.13 -34.15 11.71
C LEU A 27 29.87 -35.61 11.25
N PRO A 28 28.82 -35.88 10.49
CA PRO A 28 28.77 -37.09 9.66
C PRO A 28 29.14 -36.82 8.21
N GLN A 29 29.74 -37.83 7.64
CA GLN A 29 30.39 -37.97 6.35
C GLN A 29 29.39 -38.11 5.17
N LYS A 30 29.90 -37.79 3.97
CA LYS A 30 29.31 -38.02 2.64
C LYS A 30 29.30 -39.50 2.25
N GLU A 31 28.24 -39.93 1.59
CA GLU A 31 28.16 -41.01 0.59
C GLU A 31 26.90 -40.73 -0.25
N GLY A 32 26.76 -40.82 -1.56
CA GLY A 32 27.41 -41.51 -2.62
C GLY A 32 26.45 -41.34 -3.83
N ALA A 33 26.98 -41.07 -4.98
CA ALA A 33 26.25 -40.82 -6.23
C ALA A 33 25.68 -42.12 -6.82
N THR A 34 24.48 -42.06 -7.48
CA THR A 34 24.14 -42.93 -8.61
C THR A 34 23.33 -42.20 -9.66
N ASP A 35 23.84 -42.24 -10.87
CA ASP A 35 23.22 -41.79 -12.12
C ASP A 35 21.92 -42.55 -12.48
N ALA A 36 20.91 -41.83 -12.93
CA ALA A 36 19.92 -42.40 -13.84
C ALA A 36 19.44 -41.31 -14.81
N ARG A 37 19.82 -41.47 -16.10
CA ARG A 37 19.34 -40.70 -17.23
C ARG A 37 17.88 -41.07 -17.52
N GLY A 38 17.02 -40.04 -17.58
CA GLY A 38 15.67 -40.15 -18.14
C GLY A 38 15.33 -38.85 -18.84
N SER A 39 15.35 -38.88 -20.17
CA SER A 39 14.94 -37.79 -21.04
C SER A 39 13.42 -37.60 -20.99
N SER A 40 12.94 -36.45 -20.58
CA SER A 40 11.59 -35.99 -20.85
C SER A 40 11.62 -34.50 -21.14
N SER A 41 11.12 -34.17 -22.33
CA SER A 41 10.90 -32.82 -22.85
C SER A 41 9.96 -32.04 -21.92
N SER A 42 10.45 -31.04 -21.24
CA SER A 42 9.65 -30.11 -20.45
C SER A 42 9.51 -28.80 -21.20
N SER A 43 8.28 -28.47 -21.57
CA SER A 43 7.85 -27.13 -21.92
C SER A 43 8.13 -26.20 -20.72
N SER A 44 9.00 -25.23 -20.93
CA SER A 44 9.34 -24.21 -19.93
C SER A 44 8.18 -23.23 -19.77
N SER A 45 7.27 -23.50 -18.83
CA SER A 45 6.47 -22.45 -18.21
C SER A 45 7.37 -21.77 -17.18
N SER A 46 7.73 -20.52 -17.42
CA SER A 46 8.45 -19.68 -16.46
C SER A 46 7.53 -19.38 -15.27
N ASN A 47 7.54 -20.26 -14.28
CA ASN A 47 6.97 -19.95 -12.96
C ASN A 47 7.85 -18.90 -12.27
N ASN A 48 7.49 -17.64 -12.42
CA ASN A 48 7.99 -16.54 -11.58
C ASN A 48 7.42 -16.70 -10.17
N ASN A 49 7.95 -17.62 -9.39
CA ASN A 49 7.72 -17.69 -7.94
C ASN A 49 8.46 -16.54 -7.25
N ARG A 50 7.95 -15.31 -7.36
CA ARG A 50 8.27 -14.24 -6.42
C ARG A 50 7.51 -14.53 -5.12
N ILE A 51 8.15 -15.18 -4.17
CA ILE A 51 7.60 -15.35 -2.81
C ILE A 51 7.61 -13.98 -2.15
N SER A 52 6.44 -13.49 -1.74
CA SER A 52 6.33 -12.21 -1.02
C SER A 52 7.01 -12.30 0.35
N CYS A 53 7.65 -11.21 0.78
CA CYS A 53 8.37 -11.15 2.07
C CYS A 53 7.47 -11.36 3.31
N GLY A 54 6.18 -11.62 3.14
CA GLY A 54 5.17 -11.61 4.19
C GLY A 54 4.57 -12.96 4.59
N ASP A 55 4.88 -14.03 3.86
CA ASP A 55 4.10 -15.29 3.94
C ASP A 55 4.09 -15.98 5.31
N ALA A 56 5.10 -15.77 6.14
CA ALA A 56 5.18 -16.42 7.45
C ALA A 56 4.32 -15.76 8.56
N ILE A 57 3.90 -14.50 8.39
CA ILE A 57 3.20 -13.74 9.46
C ILE A 57 1.69 -13.61 9.18
N VAL A 58 1.27 -13.80 7.93
CA VAL A 58 -0.08 -13.44 7.45
C VAL A 58 -1.10 -14.54 7.64
N ASN A 59 -0.69 -15.80 7.85
CA ASN A 59 -1.56 -16.96 7.75
C ASN A 59 -2.40 -17.31 8.99
N ASP A 60 -2.11 -16.74 10.16
CA ASP A 60 -2.78 -17.17 11.41
C ASP A 60 -4.26 -16.83 11.51
N SER A 61 -4.79 -15.95 10.68
CA SER A 61 -6.21 -15.54 10.71
C SER A 61 -6.98 -15.84 9.43
N LEU A 62 -6.34 -16.46 8.43
CA LEU A 62 -7.02 -16.88 7.21
C LEU A 62 -7.73 -18.22 7.44
N THR A 63 -8.97 -18.29 6.97
CA THR A 63 -9.81 -19.48 7.05
C THR A 63 -10.09 -20.02 5.64
N ASP A 64 -10.56 -21.26 5.58
CA ASP A 64 -11.09 -21.81 4.33
C ASP A 64 -12.27 -20.97 3.83
N PRO A 65 -12.45 -20.84 2.51
CA PRO A 65 -13.60 -20.17 1.95
C PRO A 65 -14.91 -20.80 2.42
N PRO A 66 -15.90 -20.01 2.83
CA PRO A 66 -17.21 -20.54 3.20
C PRO A 66 -17.91 -21.11 1.95
N PRO A 67 -18.90 -22.01 2.14
CA PRO A 67 -19.67 -22.55 1.02
C PRO A 67 -20.32 -21.45 0.17
N SER A 68 -20.33 -21.64 -1.15
CA SER A 68 -21.02 -20.75 -2.09
C SER A 68 -22.50 -20.63 -1.71
N GLY A 69 -23.08 -19.43 -1.87
CA GLY A 69 -24.43 -19.11 -1.42
C GLY A 69 -24.55 -18.67 0.04
N THR A 70 -23.45 -18.70 0.81
CA THR A 70 -23.47 -18.24 2.21
C THR A 70 -23.79 -16.74 2.26
N ALA A 71 -24.69 -16.37 3.19
CA ALA A 71 -25.07 -14.99 3.45
C ALA A 71 -24.28 -14.41 4.64
N PHE A 72 -23.90 -13.14 4.49
CA PHE A 72 -23.22 -12.33 5.48
C PHE A 72 -23.96 -10.99 5.65
N ASP A 73 -23.83 -10.34 6.78
CA ASP A 73 -24.34 -8.98 6.93
C ASP A 73 -23.47 -8.00 6.15
N VAL A 74 -22.16 -8.18 6.25
CA VAL A 74 -21.18 -7.32 5.58
C VAL A 74 -20.17 -8.16 4.79
N VAL A 75 -19.92 -7.79 3.53
CA VAL A 75 -18.83 -8.34 2.71
C VAL A 75 -17.82 -7.23 2.41
N VAL A 76 -16.56 -7.44 2.76
CA VAL A 76 -15.45 -6.53 2.45
C VAL A 76 -14.63 -7.13 1.32
N ILE A 77 -14.52 -6.42 0.20
CA ILE A 77 -13.70 -6.83 -0.94
C ILE A 77 -12.39 -6.05 -0.89
N GLY A 78 -11.28 -6.78 -0.70
CA GLY A 78 -9.94 -6.24 -0.52
C GLY A 78 -9.52 -6.20 0.96
N ASN A 79 -8.54 -7.03 1.29
CA ASN A 79 -7.96 -7.16 2.63
C ASN A 79 -6.60 -6.42 2.74
N GLY A 80 -6.51 -5.23 2.13
CA GLY A 80 -5.41 -4.30 2.39
C GLY A 80 -5.55 -3.65 3.78
N PRO A 81 -4.64 -2.73 4.18
CA PRO A 81 -4.72 -2.06 5.47
C PRO A 81 -6.09 -1.43 5.77
N ILE A 82 -6.75 -0.83 4.75
CA ILE A 82 -8.07 -0.22 4.93
C ILE A 82 -9.14 -1.30 5.13
N GLY A 83 -9.21 -2.32 4.28
CA GLY A 83 -10.24 -3.36 4.38
C GLY A 83 -10.14 -4.16 5.66
N ALA A 84 -8.92 -4.53 6.10
CA ALA A 84 -8.68 -5.17 7.38
C ALA A 84 -9.09 -4.27 8.57
N ALA A 85 -8.81 -2.97 8.49
CA ALA A 85 -9.23 -2.00 9.51
C ALA A 85 -10.77 -1.83 9.54
N VAL A 86 -11.45 -1.85 8.38
CA VAL A 86 -12.93 -1.87 8.31
C VAL A 86 -13.45 -3.09 9.06
N GLY A 87 -12.89 -4.27 8.80
CA GLY A 87 -13.24 -5.50 9.52
C GLY A 87 -13.11 -5.33 11.04
N LEU A 88 -12.01 -4.77 11.50
CA LEU A 88 -11.82 -4.53 12.93
C LEU A 88 -12.79 -3.48 13.49
N HIS A 89 -13.11 -2.40 12.77
CA HIS A 89 -14.11 -1.43 13.24
C HIS A 89 -15.50 -2.04 13.35
N VAL A 90 -15.94 -2.82 12.35
CA VAL A 90 -17.25 -3.50 12.35
C VAL A 90 -17.33 -4.53 13.48
N SER A 91 -16.24 -5.29 13.73
CA SER A 91 -16.19 -6.31 14.79
C SER A 91 -16.29 -5.76 16.22
N LYS A 92 -15.92 -4.47 16.41
CA LYS A 92 -16.02 -3.78 17.72
C LYS A 92 -17.44 -3.45 18.15
N ASN A 93 -18.43 -3.59 17.27
CA ASN A 93 -19.84 -3.33 17.63
C ASN A 93 -20.44 -4.48 18.45
N VAL A 94 -20.18 -4.47 19.77
CA VAL A 94 -20.59 -5.53 20.70
C VAL A 94 -22.12 -5.66 20.81
N LYS A 95 -22.88 -4.60 20.54
CA LYS A 95 -24.36 -4.61 20.68
C LYS A 95 -25.04 -5.36 19.54
N ARG A 96 -24.42 -5.41 18.38
CA ARG A 96 -24.93 -6.09 17.19
C ARG A 96 -23.75 -6.75 16.47
N LYS A 97 -23.46 -8.01 16.87
CA LYS A 97 -22.50 -8.83 16.13
C LYS A 97 -23.00 -8.99 14.70
N LYS A 98 -22.15 -8.66 13.73
CA LYS A 98 -22.46 -8.82 12.30
C LYS A 98 -21.66 -9.98 11.74
N LYS A 99 -22.33 -10.88 11.03
CA LYS A 99 -21.65 -11.90 10.26
C LYS A 99 -20.91 -11.24 9.10
N MET A 100 -19.59 -11.38 9.07
CA MET A 100 -18.75 -10.63 8.14
C MET A 100 -17.82 -11.54 7.34
N LEU A 101 -17.68 -11.23 6.04
CA LEU A 101 -16.73 -11.86 5.14
C LEU A 101 -15.72 -10.82 4.66
N ILE A 102 -14.43 -11.12 4.77
CA ILE A 102 -13.34 -10.31 4.20
C ILE A 102 -12.64 -11.14 3.13
N LEU A 103 -12.70 -10.67 1.90
CA LEU A 103 -12.07 -11.31 0.74
C LEU A 103 -10.67 -10.74 0.51
N ASP A 104 -9.68 -11.62 0.49
CA ASP A 104 -8.27 -11.30 0.17
C ASP A 104 -7.90 -11.93 -1.18
N SER A 105 -7.34 -11.20 -2.10
CA SER A 105 -6.86 -11.77 -3.37
C SER A 105 -5.72 -12.79 -3.20
N GLY A 106 -5.15 -12.89 -2.01
CA GLY A 106 -4.14 -13.90 -1.68
C GLY A 106 -2.81 -13.75 -2.41
N GLN A 107 -2.60 -12.62 -3.03
CA GLN A 107 -1.53 -12.53 -4.01
C GLN A 107 -0.15 -12.34 -3.42
N ALA A 108 0.60 -13.43 -3.49
CA ALA A 108 2.05 -13.38 -3.56
C ALA A 108 2.56 -12.93 -4.96
N SER A 109 1.75 -12.98 -6.00
CA SER A 109 2.21 -12.81 -7.39
C SER A 109 2.07 -11.40 -7.96
N VAL A 110 1.09 -10.63 -7.51
CA VAL A 110 0.95 -9.24 -7.92
C VAL A 110 1.14 -8.36 -6.72
N SER A 111 2.21 -7.58 -6.70
CA SER A 111 2.47 -6.71 -5.59
C SER A 111 1.33 -5.69 -5.45
N SER A 112 0.51 -5.84 -4.43
CA SER A 112 -0.46 -4.82 -4.06
C SER A 112 0.26 -3.55 -3.62
N GLY A 113 -0.39 -2.40 -3.68
CA GLY A 113 0.15 -1.16 -3.09
C GLY A 113 0.54 -1.31 -1.62
N SER A 114 0.07 -2.39 -0.97
CA SER A 114 0.33 -2.74 0.43
C SER A 114 1.40 -3.82 0.60
N ASP A 115 1.92 -4.39 -0.48
CA ASP A 115 2.94 -5.45 -0.43
C ASP A 115 4.33 -4.86 -0.21
N ASP A 116 4.60 -4.44 1.03
CA ASP A 116 5.90 -3.89 1.45
C ASP A 116 6.07 -3.99 2.97
N LEU A 117 7.32 -3.90 3.43
CA LEU A 117 7.67 -3.92 4.84
C LEU A 117 7.74 -2.52 5.47
N GLY A 118 7.72 -1.47 4.66
CA GLY A 118 7.78 -0.09 5.14
C GLY A 118 6.89 0.87 4.36
N ARG A 119 6.02 1.58 5.07
CA ARG A 119 5.26 2.74 4.58
C ARG A 119 5.38 3.86 5.60
N ILE A 120 5.67 5.06 5.11
CA ILE A 120 5.78 6.24 5.97
C ILE A 120 4.45 6.50 6.67
N VAL A 121 4.56 6.82 7.95
CA VAL A 121 3.48 7.37 8.78
C VAL A 121 3.99 8.67 9.40
N ARG A 122 3.32 9.76 9.14
CA ARG A 122 3.69 11.08 9.68
C ARG A 122 2.45 11.76 10.22
N PRO A 123 2.53 12.40 11.40
CA PRO A 123 1.44 13.25 11.85
C PRO A 123 1.20 14.40 10.86
N LEU A 124 2.21 14.74 10.12
CA LEU A 124 2.32 15.85 9.19
C LEU A 124 2.06 15.38 7.75
N ASP A 125 1.03 15.89 7.09
CA ASP A 125 0.91 15.75 5.64
C ASP A 125 1.95 16.60 4.91
N ALA A 126 2.67 16.01 3.95
CA ALA A 126 3.74 16.70 3.24
C ALA A 126 3.26 17.89 2.40
N GLU A 127 2.02 17.85 1.94
CA GLU A 127 1.39 18.93 1.19
C GLU A 127 0.62 19.89 2.11
N GLY A 128 0.70 19.69 3.42
CA GLY A 128 0.08 20.54 4.43
C GLY A 128 -1.45 20.49 4.41
N ARG A 129 -2.06 19.34 4.11
CA ARG A 129 -3.51 19.16 4.13
C ARG A 129 -3.97 18.75 5.52
N ASP A 130 -4.93 19.50 6.06
CA ASP A 130 -5.48 19.26 7.40
C ASP A 130 -6.16 17.90 7.51
N GLU A 131 -6.93 17.50 6.51
CA GLU A 131 -7.63 16.20 6.43
C GLU A 131 -6.66 15.03 6.65
N TRP A 132 -5.60 14.94 5.82
CA TRP A 132 -4.61 13.87 5.92
C TRP A 132 -3.81 13.92 7.23
N THR A 133 -3.51 15.13 7.70
CA THR A 133 -2.86 15.36 9.00
C THR A 133 -3.71 14.79 10.13
N GLN A 134 -5.02 15.07 10.15
CA GLN A 134 -5.92 14.57 11.18
C GLN A 134 -6.06 13.05 11.13
N LEU A 135 -6.27 12.46 9.93
CA LEU A 135 -6.38 11.01 9.77
C LEU A 135 -5.12 10.27 10.24
N ASN A 136 -3.93 10.82 9.96
CA ASN A 136 -2.67 10.26 10.46
C ASN A 136 -2.57 10.32 11.97
N ILE A 137 -2.87 11.47 12.58
CA ILE A 137 -2.83 11.65 14.05
C ILE A 137 -3.78 10.68 14.74
N ASP A 138 -5.01 10.55 14.25
CA ASP A 138 -6.02 9.65 14.82
C ASP A 138 -5.59 8.19 14.73
N SER A 139 -4.97 7.79 13.61
CA SER A 139 -4.45 6.43 13.43
C SER A 139 -3.27 6.15 14.36
N ILE A 140 -2.29 7.05 14.44
CA ILE A 140 -1.10 6.88 15.29
C ILE A 140 -1.50 6.73 16.76
N ARG A 141 -2.49 7.50 17.22
CA ARG A 141 -3.00 7.40 18.62
C ARG A 141 -3.57 6.02 18.95
N SER A 142 -4.04 5.29 17.95
CA SER A 142 -4.64 3.95 18.14
C SER A 142 -3.63 2.81 18.02
N PHE A 143 -2.45 3.04 17.45
CA PHE A 143 -1.50 1.96 17.11
C PHE A 143 -0.98 1.22 18.33
N ASP A 144 -0.62 1.93 19.41
CA ASP A 144 -0.08 1.29 20.62
C ASP A 144 -1.07 0.30 21.24
N GLU A 145 -2.37 0.68 21.31
CA GLU A 145 -3.42 -0.21 21.79
C GLU A 145 -3.62 -1.41 20.89
N ILE A 146 -3.66 -1.20 19.57
CA ILE A 146 -3.84 -2.26 18.58
C ILE A 146 -2.66 -3.24 18.62
N GLN A 147 -1.43 -2.76 18.67
CA GLN A 147 -0.23 -3.59 18.78
C GLN A 147 -0.23 -4.41 20.07
N LYS A 148 -0.54 -3.76 21.20
CA LYS A 148 -0.62 -4.43 22.50
C LYS A 148 -1.66 -5.55 22.49
N ASN A 149 -2.85 -5.29 21.97
CA ASN A 149 -3.96 -6.27 21.98
C ASN A 149 -3.71 -7.39 20.99
N SER A 150 -3.26 -7.09 19.77
CA SER A 150 -2.95 -8.09 18.73
C SER A 150 -1.65 -8.86 18.99
N LYS A 151 -0.76 -8.35 19.85
CA LYS A 151 0.61 -8.85 20.05
C LYS A 151 1.43 -8.86 18.76
N ILE A 152 1.12 -7.98 17.81
CA ILE A 152 1.83 -7.80 16.55
C ILE A 152 2.34 -6.37 16.48
N GLU A 153 3.66 -6.21 16.47
CA GLU A 153 4.31 -4.92 16.29
C GLU A 153 4.40 -4.60 14.79
N PHE A 154 3.64 -3.61 14.36
CA PHE A 154 3.59 -3.16 12.97
C PHE A 154 4.02 -1.71 12.76
N PHE A 155 4.08 -0.90 13.82
CA PHE A 155 4.46 0.50 13.78
C PHE A 155 5.78 0.73 14.53
N GLU A 156 6.76 1.22 13.78
CA GLU A 156 8.06 1.65 14.31
C GLU A 156 8.06 3.17 14.49
N LYS A 157 7.95 3.61 15.75
CA LYS A 157 7.95 5.03 16.12
C LYS A 157 9.38 5.60 16.09
N LYS A 158 9.83 6.00 14.89
CA LYS A 158 11.17 6.58 14.64
C LYS A 158 11.17 8.10 14.54
N GLY A 159 9.99 8.72 14.52
CA GLY A 159 9.83 10.12 14.18
C GLY A 159 9.75 10.37 12.67
N SER A 160 9.51 11.62 12.30
CA SER A 160 9.61 12.08 10.92
C SER A 160 10.40 13.39 10.81
N LEU A 161 11.03 13.58 9.66
CA LEU A 161 11.88 14.71 9.34
C LEU A 161 11.53 15.23 7.95
N SER A 162 11.11 16.49 7.85
CA SER A 162 10.88 17.16 6.57
C SER A 162 11.96 18.22 6.39
N ILE A 163 12.72 18.15 5.30
CA ILE A 163 13.83 19.05 4.99
C ILE A 163 13.56 19.73 3.65
N GLY A 164 13.72 21.04 3.58
CA GLY A 164 13.56 21.78 2.33
C GLY A 164 13.64 23.29 2.54
N SER A 165 13.24 24.03 1.51
CA SER A 165 13.10 25.48 1.56
C SER A 165 12.13 25.90 2.68
N PRO A 166 12.24 27.13 3.20
CA PRO A 166 11.26 27.64 4.17
C PRO A 166 9.82 27.53 3.67
N ALA A 167 9.57 27.69 2.39
CA ALA A 167 8.24 27.56 1.79
C ALA A 167 7.73 26.10 1.84
N PHE A 168 8.61 25.13 1.65
CA PHE A 168 8.28 23.70 1.70
C PHE A 168 7.87 23.24 3.10
N VAL A 169 8.50 23.77 4.16
CA VAL A 169 8.28 23.29 5.53
C VAL A 169 7.34 24.16 6.36
N SER A 170 7.06 25.42 5.96
CA SER A 170 6.29 26.38 6.77
C SER A 170 4.87 25.92 7.06
N ARG A 171 4.11 25.54 6.04
CA ARG A 171 2.72 25.08 6.21
C ARG A 171 2.63 23.80 7.03
N PRO A 172 3.47 22.78 6.76
CA PRO A 172 3.62 21.64 7.65
C PRO A 172 3.85 21.98 9.11
N ALA A 173 4.83 22.83 9.41
CA ALA A 173 5.15 23.22 10.79
C ALA A 173 3.93 23.87 11.49
N SER A 174 3.26 24.80 10.81
CA SER A 174 2.06 25.47 11.35
C SER A 174 0.93 24.50 11.65
N LEU A 175 0.77 23.42 10.86
CA LEU A 175 -0.23 22.40 11.14
C LEU A 175 0.12 21.56 12.36
N LEU A 176 1.40 21.19 12.56
CA LEU A 176 1.82 20.47 13.76
C LEU A 176 1.54 21.31 15.02
N GLU A 177 1.88 22.60 14.98
CA GLU A 177 1.60 23.55 16.06
C GLU A 177 0.09 23.63 16.34
N ALA A 178 -0.73 23.83 15.31
CA ALA A 178 -2.19 23.90 15.44
C ALA A 178 -2.83 22.62 15.99
N LYS A 179 -2.22 21.46 15.75
CA LYS A 179 -2.68 20.16 16.28
C LYS A 179 -2.04 19.78 17.63
N GLY A 180 -1.21 20.65 18.20
CA GLY A 180 -0.52 20.41 19.47
C GLY A 180 0.48 19.27 19.43
N ILE A 181 1.07 18.99 18.25
CA ILE A 181 2.11 17.99 18.08
C ILE A 181 3.47 18.62 18.38
N GLU A 182 4.16 18.04 19.37
CA GLU A 182 5.53 18.46 19.69
C GLU A 182 6.44 18.26 18.49
N HIS A 183 7.09 19.32 18.07
CA HIS A 183 8.01 19.32 16.96
C HIS A 183 9.14 20.32 17.19
N GLU A 184 10.19 20.18 16.43
CA GLU A 184 11.36 21.04 16.45
C GLU A 184 11.65 21.59 15.06
N VAL A 185 11.98 22.86 14.97
CA VAL A 185 12.38 23.52 13.74
C VAL A 185 13.88 23.78 13.80
N LEU A 186 14.63 23.19 12.86
CA LEU A 186 16.09 23.34 12.72
C LEU A 186 16.39 24.26 11.56
N ARG A 187 17.25 25.27 11.78
CA ARG A 187 17.54 26.30 10.79
C ARG A 187 18.98 26.17 10.25
N GLY A 188 19.08 26.02 8.95
CA GLY A 188 20.37 25.87 8.27
C GLY A 188 21.03 24.51 8.52
N LYS A 189 21.96 24.17 7.65
CA LYS A 189 22.64 22.86 7.65
C LYS A 189 23.40 22.53 8.92
N LYS A 190 23.89 23.56 9.65
CA LYS A 190 24.64 23.34 10.89
C LYS A 190 23.79 22.65 11.96
N GLU A 191 22.64 23.22 12.31
CA GLU A 191 21.73 22.63 13.32
C GLU A 191 21.25 21.24 12.91
N MET A 192 20.91 21.06 11.62
CA MET A 192 20.47 19.77 11.08
C MET A 192 21.52 18.68 11.22
N CYS A 193 22.77 18.95 10.81
CA CYS A 193 23.83 17.95 10.86
C CYS A 193 24.42 17.73 12.25
N GLU A 194 24.29 18.69 13.17
CA GLU A 194 24.63 18.48 14.59
C GLU A 194 23.63 17.55 15.27
N LYS A 195 22.38 17.59 14.84
CA LYS A 195 21.33 16.71 15.38
C LYS A 195 21.26 15.35 14.68
N PHE A 196 21.48 15.32 13.38
CA PHE A 196 21.38 14.15 12.53
C PHE A 196 22.73 13.90 11.83
N GLU A 197 23.66 13.25 12.54
CA GLU A 197 25.05 13.05 12.12
C GLU A 197 25.21 12.32 10.77
N TYR A 198 24.17 11.58 10.33
CA TYR A 198 24.15 10.92 9.03
C TYR A 198 23.85 11.86 7.86
N LEU A 199 23.40 13.10 8.10
CA LEU A 199 23.21 14.11 7.06
C LEU A 199 24.53 14.78 6.71
N SER A 200 24.73 15.09 5.42
CA SER A 200 25.94 15.76 4.97
C SER A 200 25.80 17.28 4.95
N ARG A 201 26.77 17.98 5.52
CA ARG A 201 26.84 19.45 5.46
C ARG A 201 27.15 19.98 4.05
N GLU A 202 27.72 19.13 3.19
CA GLU A 202 28.16 19.54 1.86
C GLU A 202 27.00 19.63 0.87
N THR A 203 25.96 18.80 1.09
CA THR A 203 24.86 18.65 0.14
C THR A 203 23.58 19.38 0.55
N ILE A 204 23.44 19.79 1.80
CA ILE A 204 22.26 20.55 2.26
C ILE A 204 22.47 22.04 1.99
N PRO A 205 21.57 22.72 1.23
CA PRO A 205 21.60 24.16 1.04
C PRO A 205 21.53 24.92 2.40
N GLU A 206 22.25 26.04 2.49
CA GLU A 206 22.34 26.82 3.74
C GLU A 206 20.99 27.38 4.19
N GLU A 207 20.14 27.75 3.24
CA GLU A 207 18.80 28.30 3.47
C GLU A 207 17.75 27.26 3.86
N TYR A 208 18.07 25.94 3.78
CA TYR A 208 17.11 24.90 4.11
C TYR A 208 16.78 24.89 5.60
N VAL A 209 15.55 24.52 5.86
CA VAL A 209 14.96 24.36 7.19
C VAL A 209 14.46 22.92 7.33
N ALA A 210 14.52 22.39 8.52
CA ALA A 210 13.93 21.10 8.81
C ALA A 210 12.89 21.19 9.91
N VAL A 211 11.84 20.37 9.79
CA VAL A 211 10.84 20.14 10.83
C VAL A 211 10.90 18.68 11.23
N SER A 212 11.13 18.44 12.52
CA SER A 212 11.26 17.10 13.09
C SER A 212 10.21 16.88 14.17
N ASP A 213 9.51 15.74 14.12
CA ASP A 213 8.65 15.25 15.19
C ASP A 213 9.11 13.87 15.69
N ARG A 214 8.63 13.48 16.87
CA ARG A 214 8.91 12.17 17.46
C ARG A 214 7.72 11.21 17.40
N VAL A 215 6.64 11.63 16.78
CA VAL A 215 5.35 10.90 16.75
C VAL A 215 5.27 9.99 15.53
N GLY A 216 5.83 10.43 14.41
CA GLY A 216 5.87 9.69 13.16
C GLY A 216 6.77 8.47 13.17
N GLY A 217 6.91 7.86 12.01
CA GLY A 217 7.72 6.68 11.79
C GLY A 217 7.29 5.93 10.53
N TYR A 218 7.28 4.61 10.60
CA TYR A 218 6.78 3.77 9.50
C TYR A 218 5.99 2.58 10.01
N VAL A 219 5.10 2.08 9.16
CA VAL A 219 4.33 0.86 9.40
C VAL A 219 4.74 -0.24 8.42
N SER A 220 4.66 -1.48 8.88
CA SER A 220 4.63 -2.64 7.99
C SER A 220 3.17 -2.93 7.61
N PRO A 221 2.74 -2.72 6.36
CA PRO A 221 1.36 -2.98 5.95
C PRO A 221 0.93 -4.44 6.15
N HIS A 222 1.85 -5.39 5.95
CA HIS A 222 1.60 -6.81 6.20
C HIS A 222 1.26 -7.10 7.65
N LYS A 223 2.13 -6.66 8.57
CA LYS A 223 1.91 -6.84 10.01
C LYS A 223 0.68 -6.09 10.50
N MET A 224 0.44 -4.89 9.96
CA MET A 224 -0.75 -4.08 10.27
C MET A 224 -2.04 -4.82 9.89
N ARG A 225 -2.11 -5.36 8.67
CA ARG A 225 -3.22 -6.18 8.21
C ARG A 225 -3.44 -7.40 9.09
N ALA A 226 -2.37 -8.13 9.42
CA ALA A 226 -2.43 -9.28 10.31
C ALA A 226 -2.95 -8.91 11.71
N ALA A 227 -2.50 -7.77 12.27
CA ALA A 227 -2.98 -7.29 13.56
C ALA A 227 -4.48 -6.95 13.54
N PHE A 228 -4.94 -6.27 12.48
CA PHE A 228 -6.35 -5.92 12.34
C PHE A 228 -7.23 -7.17 12.16
N ASN A 229 -6.84 -8.10 11.30
CA ASN A 229 -7.58 -9.34 11.06
C ASN A 229 -7.67 -10.19 12.33
N ARG A 230 -6.55 -10.37 13.05
CA ARG A 230 -6.53 -11.10 14.32
C ARG A 230 -7.55 -10.54 15.30
N LEU A 231 -7.51 -9.23 15.52
CA LEU A 231 -8.46 -8.58 16.44
C LEU A 231 -9.90 -8.61 15.93
N ALA A 232 -10.11 -8.54 14.61
CA ALA A 232 -11.46 -8.65 14.05
C ALA A 232 -12.09 -10.01 14.33
N VAL A 233 -11.33 -11.09 14.15
CA VAL A 233 -11.77 -12.47 14.44
C VAL A 233 -11.91 -12.71 15.95
N GLU A 234 -10.95 -12.23 16.77
CA GLU A 234 -11.03 -12.36 18.23
C GLU A 234 -12.22 -11.61 18.84
N ASN A 235 -12.57 -10.43 18.30
CA ASN A 235 -13.72 -9.65 18.77
C ASN A 235 -15.05 -10.22 18.31
N ASN A 236 -15.07 -10.92 17.19
CA ASN A 236 -16.29 -11.44 16.58
C ASN A 236 -16.02 -12.74 15.83
N ASP A 237 -16.44 -13.85 16.42
CA ASP A 237 -16.32 -15.22 15.90
C ASP A 237 -17.11 -15.48 14.60
N GLU A 238 -18.04 -14.59 14.23
CA GLU A 238 -18.77 -14.59 12.96
C GLU A 238 -17.98 -13.89 11.82
N THR A 239 -16.71 -13.50 12.07
CA THR A 239 -15.82 -12.91 11.07
C THR A 239 -15.02 -13.98 10.36
N VAL A 240 -15.18 -14.04 9.04
CA VAL A 240 -14.41 -14.92 8.14
C VAL A 240 -13.46 -14.08 7.30
N VAL A 241 -12.19 -14.45 7.26
CA VAL A 241 -11.18 -13.86 6.39
C VAL A 241 -10.63 -14.96 5.49
N CYS A 242 -10.87 -14.89 4.18
CA CYS A 242 -10.44 -15.95 3.27
C CYS A 242 -9.77 -15.42 2.02
N VAL A 243 -8.98 -16.29 1.37
CA VAL A 243 -8.29 -15.99 0.13
C VAL A 243 -9.21 -16.27 -1.05
N GLN A 244 -9.87 -15.21 -1.51
CA GLN A 244 -10.69 -15.21 -2.73
C GLN A 244 -10.74 -13.81 -3.34
N THR A 245 -10.67 -13.71 -4.66
CA THR A 245 -10.75 -12.43 -5.36
C THR A 245 -12.20 -12.13 -5.74
N GLY A 246 -12.75 -11.02 -5.25
CA GLY A 246 -14.03 -10.52 -5.72
C GLY A 246 -13.92 -10.04 -7.17
N GLU A 247 -14.81 -10.51 -8.03
CA GLU A 247 -14.83 -10.21 -9.47
C GLU A 247 -15.99 -9.30 -9.86
N GLU A 248 -17.15 -9.49 -9.24
CA GLU A 248 -18.37 -8.80 -9.65
C GLU A 248 -19.32 -8.59 -8.47
N ILE A 249 -20.02 -7.46 -8.49
CA ILE A 249 -21.03 -7.05 -7.51
C ILE A 249 -22.37 -6.91 -8.25
N LEU A 250 -23.39 -7.62 -7.83
CA LEU A 250 -24.69 -7.64 -8.48
C LEU A 250 -25.80 -7.26 -7.48
N ALA A 251 -26.64 -6.30 -7.85
CA ALA A 251 -27.88 -6.06 -7.11
C ALA A 251 -28.82 -7.26 -7.29
N MET A 252 -29.49 -7.68 -6.23
CA MET A 252 -30.54 -8.71 -6.29
C MET A 252 -31.91 -8.01 -6.44
N GLU A 253 -32.67 -8.42 -7.45
CA GLU A 253 -33.93 -7.75 -7.81
C GLU A 253 -35.03 -7.95 -6.75
N ASP A 254 -35.03 -9.11 -6.05
CA ASP A 254 -36.16 -9.53 -5.22
C ASP A 254 -36.23 -8.87 -3.84
N ASP A 255 -35.09 -8.44 -3.25
CA ASP A 255 -35.07 -8.04 -1.84
C ASP A 255 -34.02 -6.94 -1.50
N GLY A 256 -33.40 -6.34 -2.49
CA GLY A 256 -32.44 -5.25 -2.32
C GLY A 256 -31.12 -5.69 -1.66
N ARG A 257 -30.83 -6.98 -1.56
CA ARG A 257 -29.53 -7.51 -1.16
C ARG A 257 -28.53 -7.40 -2.30
N VAL A 258 -27.26 -7.65 -2.01
CA VAL A 258 -26.19 -7.59 -2.99
C VAL A 258 -25.45 -8.92 -3.01
N LYS A 259 -25.19 -9.44 -4.21
CA LYS A 259 -24.41 -10.64 -4.43
C LYS A 259 -22.99 -10.26 -4.84
N VAL A 260 -22.00 -10.91 -4.28
CA VAL A 260 -20.59 -10.82 -4.67
C VAL A 260 -20.17 -12.14 -5.29
N LYS A 261 -19.69 -12.10 -6.54
CA LYS A 261 -19.05 -13.24 -7.20
C LYS A 261 -17.54 -13.15 -7.09
N THR A 262 -16.90 -14.29 -7.01
CA THR A 262 -15.45 -14.42 -6.96
C THR A 262 -14.91 -15.07 -8.23
N THR A 263 -13.63 -14.89 -8.52
CA THR A 263 -12.97 -15.40 -9.73
C THR A 263 -12.98 -16.92 -9.82
N ASP A 264 -13.12 -17.63 -8.70
CA ASP A 264 -13.26 -19.09 -8.63
C ASP A 264 -14.72 -19.58 -8.71
N GLY A 265 -15.65 -18.67 -8.99
CA GLY A 265 -17.05 -18.96 -9.23
C GLY A 265 -17.93 -19.08 -7.96
N ASN A 266 -17.39 -18.83 -6.77
CA ASN A 266 -18.22 -18.76 -5.58
C ASN A 266 -19.08 -17.48 -5.56
N GLU A 267 -20.23 -17.56 -4.93
CA GLU A 267 -21.16 -16.45 -4.76
C GLU A 267 -21.47 -16.25 -3.28
N TYR A 268 -21.45 -15.02 -2.80
CA TYR A 268 -21.79 -14.64 -1.44
C TYR A 268 -22.84 -13.55 -1.43
N VAL A 269 -23.75 -13.58 -0.46
CA VAL A 269 -24.82 -12.60 -0.35
C VAL A 269 -24.51 -11.63 0.80
N ALA A 270 -24.48 -10.33 0.52
CA ALA A 270 -24.42 -9.29 1.53
C ALA A 270 -25.83 -8.80 1.86
N ASN A 271 -26.28 -9.05 3.10
CA ASN A 271 -27.60 -8.63 3.56
C ASN A 271 -27.68 -7.11 3.76
N GLU A 272 -26.62 -6.50 4.27
CA GLU A 272 -26.61 -5.09 4.61
C GLU A 272 -25.70 -4.27 3.69
N LYS A 273 -24.40 -4.65 3.59
CA LYS A 273 -23.38 -3.83 2.91
C LYS A 273 -22.31 -4.66 2.22
N VAL A 274 -21.84 -4.12 1.10
CA VAL A 274 -20.56 -4.47 0.48
C VAL A 274 -19.62 -3.27 0.63
N ILE A 275 -18.43 -3.50 1.15
CA ILE A 275 -17.36 -2.49 1.21
C ILE A 275 -16.29 -2.84 0.20
N VAL A 276 -15.97 -1.92 -0.70
CA VAL A 276 -14.93 -2.08 -1.73
C VAL A 276 -13.69 -1.29 -1.30
N ALA A 277 -12.63 -2.00 -0.94
CA ALA A 277 -11.34 -1.45 -0.49
C ALA A 277 -10.17 -2.03 -1.32
N CYS A 278 -10.36 -2.14 -2.64
CA CYS A 278 -9.45 -2.84 -3.56
C CYS A 278 -8.29 -1.98 -4.08
N GLY A 279 -8.11 -0.75 -3.55
CA GLY A 279 -7.07 0.15 -4.02
C GLY A 279 -7.27 0.50 -5.50
N TYR A 280 -6.27 0.23 -6.35
CA TYR A 280 -6.33 0.55 -7.77
C TYR A 280 -7.22 -0.42 -8.59
N TYR A 281 -7.66 -1.54 -8.03
CA TYR A 281 -8.66 -2.42 -8.64
C TYR A 281 -10.11 -1.97 -8.38
N THR A 282 -10.33 -0.92 -7.59
CA THR A 282 -11.70 -0.45 -7.26
C THR A 282 -12.48 -0.06 -8.51
N GLN A 283 -11.90 0.77 -9.39
CA GLN A 283 -12.60 1.19 -10.62
C GLN A 283 -12.85 0.02 -11.59
N PRO A 284 -11.86 -0.85 -11.92
CA PRO A 284 -12.12 -2.04 -12.74
C PRO A 284 -13.25 -2.91 -12.19
N LEU A 285 -13.27 -3.18 -10.88
CA LEU A 285 -14.33 -3.98 -10.25
C LEU A 285 -15.71 -3.32 -10.36
N LEU A 286 -15.83 -2.02 -10.10
CA LEU A 286 -17.10 -1.31 -10.22
C LEU A 286 -17.59 -1.26 -11.67
N HIS A 287 -16.70 -1.06 -12.64
CA HIS A 287 -17.01 -1.11 -14.05
C HIS A 287 -17.54 -2.49 -14.47
N ARG A 288 -16.85 -3.56 -14.07
CA ARG A 288 -17.28 -4.94 -14.29
C ARG A 288 -18.68 -5.21 -13.71
N SER A 289 -18.97 -4.58 -12.59
CA SER A 289 -20.22 -4.69 -11.83
C SER A 289 -21.37 -3.82 -12.37
N LYS A 290 -21.18 -3.12 -13.49
CA LYS A 290 -22.18 -2.19 -14.07
C LYS A 290 -22.58 -1.05 -13.13
N ILE A 291 -21.71 -0.68 -12.21
CA ILE A 291 -21.94 0.43 -11.28
C ILE A 291 -21.48 1.73 -11.95
N ASP A 292 -22.36 2.71 -11.98
CA ASP A 292 -22.03 4.03 -12.49
C ASP A 292 -20.97 4.70 -11.61
N MET A 293 -19.89 5.18 -12.24
CA MET A 293 -18.72 5.74 -11.57
C MET A 293 -18.54 7.23 -11.89
N GLU A 294 -19.58 7.97 -12.24
CA GLU A 294 -19.48 9.41 -12.54
C GLU A 294 -18.70 10.15 -11.44
N ASN A 295 -18.93 9.80 -10.18
CA ASN A 295 -18.22 10.37 -9.03
C ASN A 295 -16.73 10.00 -8.93
N LEU A 296 -16.25 9.06 -9.72
CA LEU A 296 -14.85 8.58 -9.73
C LEU A 296 -14.08 8.92 -11.00
N GLU A 297 -14.63 9.70 -11.92
CA GLU A 297 -13.97 10.05 -13.20
C GLU A 297 -12.61 10.74 -13.01
N ASP A 298 -12.44 11.50 -11.93
CA ASP A 298 -11.18 12.17 -11.59
C ASP A 298 -10.16 11.27 -10.87
N VAL A 299 -10.54 10.05 -10.52
CA VAL A 299 -9.62 9.09 -9.91
C VAL A 299 -8.76 8.44 -10.99
N LYS A 300 -7.45 8.56 -10.86
CA LYS A 300 -6.48 8.00 -11.80
C LYS A 300 -5.48 7.11 -11.07
N ILE A 301 -5.01 6.07 -11.75
CA ILE A 301 -3.93 5.22 -11.25
C ILE A 301 -2.61 5.87 -11.64
N SER A 302 -1.79 6.21 -10.66
CA SER A 302 -0.45 6.75 -10.86
C SER A 302 0.59 5.66 -10.67
N LYS A 303 1.39 5.45 -11.72
CA LYS A 303 2.59 4.61 -11.70
C LYS A 303 3.62 5.24 -10.77
N ARG A 304 4.31 4.43 -10.01
CA ARG A 304 5.37 4.84 -9.08
C ARG A 304 6.53 3.88 -9.17
N THR A 305 7.72 4.42 -9.05
CA THR A 305 8.97 3.65 -8.94
C THR A 305 9.55 3.86 -7.56
N ILE A 306 10.05 2.80 -6.96
CA ILE A 306 10.79 2.85 -5.70
C ILE A 306 12.12 2.13 -5.86
N ILE A 307 13.08 2.51 -5.02
CA ILE A 307 14.36 1.81 -4.89
C ILE A 307 14.51 1.32 -3.45
N LEU A 308 14.95 0.09 -3.31
CA LEU A 308 15.47 -0.48 -2.08
C LEU A 308 17.00 -0.49 -2.20
N ALA A 309 17.67 0.35 -1.43
CA ALA A 309 19.12 0.50 -1.43
C ALA A 309 19.70 -0.26 -0.24
N LYS A 310 20.48 -1.30 -0.51
CA LYS A 310 21.05 -2.17 0.51
C LYS A 310 22.18 -1.49 1.22
N VAL A 311 22.14 -1.50 2.55
CA VAL A 311 23.19 -0.97 3.43
C VAL A 311 23.79 -2.08 4.28
N SER A 312 25.03 -1.88 4.75
CA SER A 312 25.67 -2.80 5.66
C SER A 312 24.87 -2.94 6.98
N GLU A 313 24.99 -4.06 7.63
CA GLU A 313 24.38 -4.27 8.96
C GLU A 313 24.99 -3.31 10.00
N GLU A 314 26.27 -2.98 9.86
CA GLU A 314 26.97 -2.03 10.71
C GLU A 314 26.35 -0.64 10.59
N ASP A 315 26.16 -0.12 9.36
CA ASP A 315 25.50 1.16 9.14
C ASP A 315 24.06 1.16 9.64
N ALA A 316 23.30 0.10 9.35
CA ALA A 316 21.90 -0.02 9.75
C ALA A 316 21.71 0.02 11.27
N LYS A 317 22.56 -0.70 12.01
CA LYS A 317 22.49 -0.79 13.49
C LYS A 317 23.30 0.29 14.21
N GLY A 318 24.26 0.89 13.54
CA GLY A 318 25.10 1.99 14.04
C GLY A 318 24.61 3.35 13.59
N ARG A 319 25.14 3.85 12.47
CA ARG A 319 24.92 5.19 11.91
C ARG A 319 23.45 5.55 11.76
N PHE A 320 22.61 4.62 11.30
CA PHE A 320 21.20 4.85 10.99
C PHE A 320 20.22 4.33 12.04
N ARG A 321 20.69 3.84 13.18
CA ARG A 321 19.84 3.24 14.23
C ARG A 321 18.66 4.13 14.66
N GLY A 322 18.88 5.42 14.74
CA GLY A 322 17.90 6.44 15.19
C GLY A 322 17.30 7.25 14.05
N MET A 323 17.52 6.87 12.79
CA MET A 323 17.06 7.63 11.63
C MET A 323 15.53 7.67 11.58
N PRO A 324 14.90 8.86 11.54
CA PRO A 324 13.48 9.01 11.26
C PRO A 324 13.17 8.75 9.78
N THR A 325 11.89 8.72 9.44
CA THR A 325 11.50 8.82 8.03
C THR A 325 11.75 10.25 7.53
N ILE A 326 12.30 10.37 6.34
CA ILE A 326 12.68 11.66 5.76
C ILE A 326 11.78 12.02 4.58
N LYS A 327 11.36 13.28 4.50
CA LYS A 327 10.85 13.93 3.29
C LYS A 327 11.83 15.04 2.94
N TYR A 328 12.41 14.96 1.74
CA TYR A 328 13.47 15.86 1.31
C TYR A 328 13.07 16.58 0.01
N GLU A 329 13.08 17.91 0.02
CA GLU A 329 12.93 18.72 -1.20
C GLU A 329 14.28 18.74 -1.94
N LEU A 330 14.28 18.32 -3.19
CA LEU A 330 15.51 18.28 -3.98
C LEU A 330 15.93 19.69 -4.40
N PRO A 331 17.19 20.09 -4.19
CA PRO A 331 17.73 21.34 -4.70
C PRO A 331 17.66 21.40 -6.24
N GLU A 332 17.63 22.61 -6.78
CA GLU A 332 17.43 22.81 -8.23
C GLU A 332 18.57 22.24 -9.09
N ASP A 333 19.79 22.31 -8.60
CA ASP A 333 20.97 21.73 -9.24
C ASP A 333 20.89 20.19 -9.35
N VAL A 334 20.39 19.53 -8.31
CA VAL A 334 20.14 18.06 -8.31
C VAL A 334 19.03 17.70 -9.28
N ARG A 335 17.96 18.50 -9.33
CA ARG A 335 16.86 18.31 -10.27
C ARG A 335 17.33 18.44 -11.72
N SER A 336 18.11 19.49 -12.02
CA SER A 336 18.63 19.78 -13.37
C SER A 336 19.58 18.72 -13.90
N GLN A 337 20.39 18.09 -13.05
CA GLN A 337 21.27 16.97 -13.44
C GLN A 337 20.47 15.77 -13.97
N ASN A 338 19.27 15.55 -13.46
CA ASN A 338 18.41 14.45 -13.86
C ASN A 338 17.84 14.62 -15.28
N ILE A 339 17.75 15.85 -15.80
CA ILE A 339 17.24 16.14 -17.15
C ILE A 339 18.29 15.81 -18.21
N SER A 340 19.56 15.99 -17.92
CA SER A 340 20.65 15.81 -18.88
C SER A 340 21.00 14.35 -19.19
N THR A 341 20.56 13.39 -18.37
CA THR A 341 20.83 11.96 -18.55
C THR A 341 19.73 11.21 -19.30
N GLY A 342 18.60 11.85 -19.57
CA GLY A 342 17.50 11.28 -20.34
C GLY A 342 17.78 11.38 -21.84
N THR A 343 18.04 10.25 -22.50
CA THR A 343 17.97 10.12 -23.97
C THR A 343 16.59 10.60 -24.42
N SER A 344 16.58 11.72 -25.18
CA SER A 344 15.37 12.21 -25.82
C SER A 344 14.81 11.12 -26.74
N ILE A 345 13.70 10.52 -26.33
CA ILE A 345 12.88 9.72 -27.23
C ILE A 345 12.12 10.74 -28.09
N ASP A 346 12.48 10.77 -29.38
CA ASP A 346 11.84 11.65 -30.38
C ASP A 346 10.32 11.51 -30.32
N GLY A 347 9.64 12.62 -30.00
CA GLY A 347 8.19 12.73 -30.12
C GLY A 347 7.38 13.08 -28.86
N ALA A 348 7.98 13.23 -27.68
CA ALA A 348 7.25 13.65 -26.49
C ALA A 348 7.15 15.19 -26.38
N SER A 349 5.96 15.68 -26.06
CA SER A 349 5.60 17.08 -25.90
C SER A 349 6.59 17.87 -25.04
N SER A 350 6.83 19.13 -25.40
CA SER A 350 7.79 20.10 -24.86
C SER A 350 7.63 20.53 -23.38
N ASP A 351 6.84 19.82 -22.57
CA ASP A 351 6.60 20.15 -21.16
C ASP A 351 7.44 19.25 -20.23
N GLN A 352 8.77 19.43 -20.31
CA GLN A 352 9.76 18.68 -19.51
C GLN A 352 9.59 18.86 -17.99
N SER A 353 8.92 19.94 -17.54
CA SER A 353 8.70 20.22 -16.10
C SER A 353 7.75 19.23 -15.41
N LYS A 354 6.98 18.44 -16.17
CA LYS A 354 6.03 17.46 -15.65
C LYS A 354 6.67 16.14 -15.21
N ASN A 355 7.88 15.86 -15.67
CA ASN A 355 8.56 14.58 -15.44
C ASN A 355 9.67 14.62 -14.37
N GLU A 356 9.76 15.70 -13.60
CA GLU A 356 10.82 15.92 -12.63
C GLU A 356 10.38 15.63 -11.20
N ALA A 357 11.22 14.87 -10.46
CA ALA A 357 11.03 14.64 -9.04
C ALA A 357 11.40 15.91 -8.24
N LYS A 358 10.41 16.62 -7.69
CA LYS A 358 10.66 17.80 -6.85
C LYS A 358 11.04 17.43 -5.41
N SER A 359 10.66 16.29 -4.94
CA SER A 359 10.96 15.82 -3.58
C SER A 359 10.91 14.30 -3.51
N VAL A 360 11.68 13.76 -2.60
CA VAL A 360 11.75 12.32 -2.32
C VAL A 360 11.35 12.03 -0.88
N TYR A 361 10.97 10.80 -0.61
CA TYR A 361 10.85 10.28 0.74
C TYR A 361 11.83 9.13 0.93
N ILE A 362 12.39 9.01 2.13
CA ILE A 362 13.35 7.97 2.48
C ILE A 362 12.92 7.34 3.81
N LEU A 363 12.91 6.01 3.85
CA LEU A 363 12.72 5.26 5.09
C LEU A 363 14.07 4.82 5.65
N PRO A 364 14.20 4.74 6.99
CA PRO A 364 15.40 4.18 7.60
C PRO A 364 15.63 2.73 7.14
N PRO A 365 16.81 2.16 7.40
CA PRO A 365 17.07 0.76 7.08
C PRO A 365 16.06 -0.18 7.74
N ILE A 366 15.39 -0.99 6.92
CA ILE A 366 14.43 -2.03 7.33
C ILE A 366 15.01 -3.38 6.93
N TRP A 367 14.89 -4.37 7.80
CA TRP A 367 15.31 -5.74 7.49
C TRP A 367 14.31 -6.42 6.55
N TYR A 368 14.80 -6.90 5.40
CA TYR A 368 14.06 -7.71 4.44
C TYR A 368 14.57 -9.15 4.54
N PRO A 369 13.70 -10.13 4.80
CA PRO A 369 14.11 -11.52 5.04
C PRO A 369 14.49 -12.29 3.77
N GLY A 370 14.26 -11.73 2.58
CA GLY A 370 14.41 -12.41 1.31
C GLY A 370 13.17 -13.22 0.90
N PRO A 371 13.23 -13.97 -0.21
CA PRO A 371 14.36 -14.08 -1.14
C PRO A 371 14.50 -12.90 -2.11
N VAL A 372 13.46 -12.07 -2.30
CA VAL A 372 13.50 -10.88 -3.15
C VAL A 372 12.94 -9.68 -2.35
N PRO A 373 13.76 -8.65 -2.11
CA PRO A 373 15.21 -8.61 -2.35
C PRO A 373 15.96 -9.64 -1.51
N SER A 374 17.27 -9.84 -1.77
CA SER A 374 18.11 -10.75 -0.93
C SER A 374 18.04 -10.32 0.54
N PRO A 375 18.26 -11.26 1.50
CA PRO A 375 18.24 -10.90 2.92
C PRO A 375 19.18 -9.75 3.24
N GLY A 376 18.72 -8.74 4.01
CA GLY A 376 19.54 -7.59 4.36
C GLY A 376 18.75 -6.38 4.83
N TYR A 377 19.48 -5.33 5.19
CA TYR A 377 18.91 -4.04 5.55
C TYR A 377 18.83 -3.14 4.32
N TYR A 378 17.66 -2.57 4.08
CA TYR A 378 17.42 -1.70 2.92
C TYR A 378 16.83 -0.37 3.36
N MET A 379 17.42 0.72 2.88
CA MET A 379 16.75 2.01 2.81
C MET A 379 15.82 2.02 1.61
N LYS A 380 14.60 2.49 1.80
CA LYS A 380 13.65 2.66 0.71
C LYS A 380 13.56 4.13 0.33
N ILE A 381 13.73 4.42 -0.94
CA ILE A 381 13.47 5.74 -1.51
C ILE A 381 12.40 5.68 -2.57
N GLY A 382 11.56 6.69 -2.59
CA GLY A 382 10.56 6.90 -3.64
C GLY A 382 10.22 8.39 -3.75
N GLY A 383 9.48 8.71 -4.76
CA GLY A 383 9.14 10.08 -5.13
C GLY A 383 8.89 10.12 -6.63
N GLY A 384 9.04 11.28 -7.20
CA GLY A 384 8.85 11.48 -8.62
C GLY A 384 7.48 12.04 -8.99
N PRO A 385 7.31 12.41 -10.26
CA PRO A 385 6.08 12.98 -10.78
C PRO A 385 4.95 11.96 -10.79
N ASN A 386 3.73 12.44 -10.98
CA ASN A 386 2.60 11.57 -11.26
C ASN A 386 2.66 11.15 -12.73
N ASP A 387 2.91 9.87 -12.97
CA ASP A 387 2.75 9.23 -14.27
C ASP A 387 1.47 8.39 -14.24
N PHE A 388 0.43 8.88 -14.93
CA PHE A 388 -0.88 8.24 -14.88
C PHE A 388 -0.96 7.11 -15.90
N MET A 389 -1.39 5.96 -15.42
CA MET A 389 -1.64 4.78 -16.25
C MET A 389 -2.83 5.04 -17.18
N THR A 390 -2.64 4.74 -18.45
CA THR A 390 -3.75 4.66 -19.39
C THR A 390 -4.22 3.20 -19.38
N LEU A 391 -5.39 2.96 -18.81
CA LEU A 391 -6.00 1.65 -18.86
C LEU A 391 -6.65 1.43 -20.23
N SER A 392 -6.71 0.18 -20.66
CA SER A 392 -7.41 -0.23 -21.87
C SER A 392 -8.85 0.30 -21.85
N LYS A 393 -9.21 1.04 -22.89
CA LYS A 393 -10.55 1.63 -22.99
C LYS A 393 -11.51 0.54 -23.45
N ALA A 394 -12.71 0.56 -22.87
CA ALA A 394 -13.83 -0.15 -23.47
C ALA A 394 -13.97 0.29 -24.93
N VAL A 395 -13.86 -0.66 -25.86
CA VAL A 395 -14.10 -0.37 -27.28
C VAL A 395 -15.59 -0.03 -27.38
N ILE A 396 -15.89 1.26 -27.56
CA ILE A 396 -17.25 1.67 -27.89
C ILE A 396 -17.49 1.12 -29.32
N PHE A 397 -18.33 0.11 -29.44
CA PHE A 397 -18.83 -0.28 -30.75
C PHE A 397 -19.69 0.89 -31.27
N GLU A 398 -19.10 1.73 -32.12
CA GLU A 398 -19.92 2.56 -32.99
C GLU A 398 -20.82 1.60 -33.77
N GLU A 399 -22.15 1.73 -33.59
CA GLU A 399 -23.12 1.08 -34.47
C GLU A 399 -22.69 1.38 -35.89
N LYS A 400 -22.02 0.45 -36.55
CA LYS A 400 -21.92 0.47 -38.01
C LYS A 400 -23.36 0.44 -38.52
N LYS A 401 -23.89 1.59 -38.88
CA LYS A 401 -25.06 1.68 -39.73
C LYS A 401 -24.73 0.83 -40.95
N SER A 402 -25.15 -0.44 -40.92
CA SER A 402 -25.05 -1.32 -42.07
C SER A 402 -25.95 -0.71 -43.16
N ASN A 403 -25.35 -0.08 -44.15
CA ASN A 403 -25.98 0.07 -45.45
C ASN A 403 -26.12 -1.37 -46.02
N SER A 404 -27.13 -2.10 -45.55
CA SER A 404 -27.54 -3.34 -46.17
C SER A 404 -28.34 -3.00 -47.41
N ASN A 405 -27.71 -3.20 -48.58
CA ASN A 405 -28.45 -3.43 -49.81
C ASN A 405 -29.33 -4.68 -49.57
N GLU A 406 -30.62 -4.43 -49.66
CA GLU A 406 -31.65 -5.46 -49.72
C GLU A 406 -31.31 -6.46 -50.82
N ASN A 407 -31.10 -7.73 -50.47
CA ASN A 407 -31.53 -8.88 -51.27
C ASN A 407 -31.53 -10.15 -50.37
N ASP A 408 -32.77 -10.63 -50.19
CA ASP A 408 -33.17 -12.00 -49.87
C ASP A 408 -32.38 -12.81 -48.84
N ARG A 409 -32.78 -12.68 -47.56
CA ARG A 409 -32.86 -13.82 -46.64
C ARG A 409 -34.05 -13.57 -45.69
N VAL A 410 -34.96 -14.55 -45.62
CA VAL A 410 -36.00 -14.62 -44.60
C VAL A 410 -35.33 -14.67 -43.23
N VAL A 411 -35.10 -13.52 -42.63
CA VAL A 411 -34.65 -13.39 -41.26
C VAL A 411 -35.88 -13.56 -40.38
N LYS A 412 -35.94 -14.62 -39.59
CA LYS A 412 -36.93 -14.70 -38.50
C LYS A 412 -36.79 -13.45 -37.67
N GLU A 413 -37.82 -12.61 -37.66
CA GLU A 413 -37.87 -11.41 -36.78
C GLU A 413 -37.72 -11.88 -35.32
N LYS A 414 -36.59 -11.52 -34.72
CA LYS A 414 -36.37 -11.70 -33.27
C LYS A 414 -37.29 -10.77 -32.51
N THR A 415 -37.89 -11.28 -31.44
CA THR A 415 -38.69 -10.44 -30.56
C THR A 415 -37.81 -9.37 -29.89
N PRO A 416 -38.37 -8.18 -29.50
CA PRO A 416 -37.63 -7.15 -28.77
C PRO A 416 -36.92 -7.69 -27.51
N ILE A 417 -37.49 -8.71 -26.88
CA ILE A 417 -36.90 -9.37 -25.69
C ILE A 417 -35.67 -10.20 -26.07
N GLU A 418 -35.71 -10.93 -27.20
CA GLU A 418 -34.57 -11.71 -27.69
C GLU A 418 -33.44 -10.79 -28.15
N MET A 419 -33.73 -9.69 -28.85
CA MET A 419 -32.74 -8.68 -29.24
C MET A 419 -32.08 -8.04 -28.00
N ARG A 420 -32.87 -7.72 -26.97
CA ARG A 420 -32.35 -7.15 -25.73
C ARG A 420 -31.43 -8.12 -24.99
N LYS A 421 -31.80 -9.39 -24.88
CA LYS A 421 -30.96 -10.45 -24.27
C LYS A 421 -29.65 -10.65 -25.02
N GLU A 422 -29.68 -10.61 -26.36
CA GLU A 422 -28.49 -10.73 -27.18
C GLU A 422 -27.56 -9.52 -27.02
N LEU A 423 -28.12 -8.30 -26.99
CA LEU A 423 -27.39 -7.06 -26.71
C LEU A 423 -26.76 -7.11 -25.31
N ASP A 424 -27.51 -7.51 -24.30
CA ASP A 424 -27.04 -7.64 -22.93
C ASP A 424 -25.90 -8.66 -22.83
N SER A 425 -25.94 -9.77 -23.56
CA SER A 425 -24.87 -10.75 -23.63
C SER A 425 -23.59 -10.19 -24.27
N VAL A 426 -23.71 -9.46 -25.38
CA VAL A 426 -22.56 -8.82 -26.04
C VAL A 426 -21.91 -7.77 -25.13
N TRP A 427 -22.72 -6.98 -24.44
CA TRP A 427 -22.20 -6.01 -23.46
C TRP A 427 -21.54 -6.68 -22.26
N GLU A 428 -22.04 -7.84 -21.84
CA GLU A 428 -21.46 -8.63 -20.74
C GLU A 428 -20.06 -9.13 -21.12
N ASP A 429 -19.93 -9.76 -22.29
CA ASP A 429 -18.65 -10.25 -22.78
C ASP A 429 -17.65 -9.11 -22.96
N HIS A 430 -18.11 -7.96 -23.44
CA HIS A 430 -17.28 -6.77 -23.60
C HIS A 430 -16.77 -6.22 -22.26
N ARG A 431 -17.64 -6.10 -21.25
CA ARG A 431 -17.23 -5.63 -19.91
C ARG A 431 -16.24 -6.57 -19.25
N LYS A 432 -16.44 -7.87 -19.44
CA LYS A 432 -15.50 -8.88 -18.95
C LYS A 432 -14.14 -8.74 -19.61
N ALA A 433 -14.10 -8.61 -20.93
CA ALA A 433 -12.85 -8.40 -21.66
C ALA A 433 -12.14 -7.10 -21.20
N THR A 434 -12.88 -5.99 -21.09
CA THR A 434 -12.32 -4.72 -20.61
C THR A 434 -11.76 -4.84 -19.19
N TYR A 435 -12.43 -5.56 -18.29
CA TYR A 435 -11.94 -5.79 -16.93
C TYR A 435 -10.63 -6.57 -16.93
N GLU A 436 -10.55 -7.66 -17.72
CA GLU A 436 -9.34 -8.48 -17.82
C GLU A 436 -8.18 -7.68 -18.44
N ASP A 437 -8.42 -6.90 -19.50
CA ASP A 437 -7.42 -6.03 -20.12
C ASP A 437 -6.88 -4.98 -19.12
N GLN A 438 -7.77 -4.33 -18.37
CA GLN A 438 -7.38 -3.36 -17.35
C GLN A 438 -6.59 -4.00 -16.20
N LYS A 439 -6.97 -5.20 -15.81
CA LYS A 439 -6.26 -5.98 -14.82
C LYS A 439 -4.87 -6.35 -15.32
N GLU A 440 -4.74 -6.80 -16.57
CA GLU A 440 -3.46 -7.12 -17.20
C GLU A 440 -2.54 -5.90 -17.28
N ASP A 441 -3.05 -4.73 -17.68
CA ASP A 441 -2.30 -3.46 -17.68
C ASP A 441 -1.70 -3.14 -16.31
N ILE A 442 -2.52 -3.28 -15.25
CA ILE A 442 -2.10 -3.03 -13.87
C ILE A 442 -1.05 -4.08 -13.43
N GLU A 443 -1.31 -5.35 -13.68
CA GLU A 443 -0.44 -6.45 -13.29
C GLU A 443 0.91 -6.38 -14.01
N SER A 444 0.90 -6.08 -15.31
CA SER A 444 2.11 -5.88 -16.11
C SER A 444 2.99 -4.78 -15.53
N TRP A 445 2.41 -3.63 -15.17
CA TRP A 445 3.16 -2.57 -14.49
C TRP A 445 3.69 -3.03 -13.14
N MET A 446 2.87 -3.61 -12.30
CA MET A 446 3.24 -4.01 -10.94
C MET A 446 4.30 -5.10 -10.88
N CYS A 447 4.38 -5.94 -11.92
CA CYS A 447 5.42 -6.96 -12.08
C CYS A 447 6.73 -6.42 -12.67
N SER A 448 6.76 -5.16 -13.13
CA SER A 448 7.96 -4.53 -13.69
C SER A 448 8.92 -4.02 -12.61
N ASP A 449 10.12 -3.65 -13.05
CA ASP A 449 11.12 -2.99 -12.20
C ASP A 449 10.85 -1.47 -12.02
N GLY A 450 9.71 -0.98 -12.51
CA GLY A 450 9.36 0.44 -12.51
C GLY A 450 9.87 1.17 -13.73
N ASP A 451 9.77 2.50 -13.71
CA ASP A 451 10.18 3.36 -14.81
C ASP A 451 11.71 3.53 -14.85
N PRO A 452 12.39 3.09 -15.92
CA PRO A 452 13.84 3.21 -16.05
C PRO A 452 14.32 4.68 -16.08
N ALA A 453 13.47 5.64 -16.45
CA ALA A 453 13.82 7.06 -16.43
C ALA A 453 13.81 7.66 -15.01
N ILE A 454 13.04 7.10 -14.09
CA ILE A 454 12.95 7.56 -12.70
C ILE A 454 14.05 6.95 -11.82
N VAL A 455 14.51 5.76 -12.13
CA VAL A 455 15.55 5.06 -11.34
C VAL A 455 16.83 5.89 -11.16
N PRO A 456 17.45 6.48 -12.20
CA PRO A 456 18.63 7.34 -12.03
C PRO A 456 18.34 8.54 -11.12
N GLN A 457 17.19 9.19 -11.26
CA GLN A 457 16.81 10.35 -10.47
C GLN A 457 16.73 10.01 -8.98
N LEU A 458 16.12 8.88 -8.62
CA LEU A 458 16.02 8.42 -7.23
C LEU A 458 17.39 8.02 -6.66
N LYS A 459 18.27 7.39 -7.48
CA LYS A 459 19.65 7.08 -7.06
C LYS A 459 20.44 8.35 -6.79
N THR A 460 20.43 9.32 -7.71
CA THR A 460 21.09 10.61 -7.53
C THR A 460 20.60 11.32 -6.28
N ALA A 461 19.27 11.34 -6.06
CA ALA A 461 18.69 11.93 -4.86
C ALA A 461 19.16 11.24 -3.57
N LEU A 462 19.24 9.91 -3.55
CA LEU A 462 19.70 9.16 -2.39
C LEU A 462 21.18 9.43 -2.08
N LEU A 463 22.03 9.42 -3.12
CA LEU A 463 23.46 9.71 -3.00
C LEU A 463 23.73 11.18 -2.64
N HIS A 464 22.84 12.10 -3.04
CA HIS A 464 22.91 13.49 -2.60
C HIS A 464 22.63 13.62 -1.09
N VAL A 465 21.62 12.94 -0.57
CA VAL A 465 21.29 12.99 0.88
C VAL A 465 22.36 12.27 1.72
N PHE A 466 22.95 11.19 1.20
CA PHE A 466 23.92 10.33 1.89
C PHE A 466 25.16 10.07 1.03
N PRO A 467 26.00 11.10 0.75
CA PRO A 467 27.13 10.97 -0.17
C PRO A 467 28.22 10.00 0.32
N ASP A 468 28.36 9.84 1.64
CA ASP A 468 29.40 9.02 2.27
C ASP A 468 28.95 7.57 2.52
N VAL A 469 27.74 7.20 2.08
CA VAL A 469 27.22 5.85 2.28
C VAL A 469 27.55 4.97 1.09
N GLN A 470 28.16 3.83 1.35
CA GLN A 470 28.37 2.81 0.35
C GLN A 470 27.19 1.84 0.34
N PHE A 471 26.32 1.98 -0.66
CA PHE A 471 25.22 1.05 -0.87
C PHE A 471 25.73 -0.22 -1.57
N GLU A 472 25.43 -1.40 -1.00
CA GLU A 472 25.86 -2.69 -1.54
C GLU A 472 25.14 -3.04 -2.86
N SER A 473 23.85 -2.73 -2.95
CA SER A 473 23.02 -2.95 -4.14
C SER A 473 21.82 -2.01 -4.19
N PHE A 474 21.19 -1.96 -5.37
CA PHE A 474 19.94 -1.22 -5.59
C PHE A 474 18.94 -2.15 -6.28
N GLU A 475 17.85 -2.43 -5.60
CA GLU A 475 16.73 -3.18 -6.15
C GLU A 475 15.60 -2.20 -6.51
N THR A 476 15.05 -2.32 -7.69
CA THR A 476 13.97 -1.45 -8.18
C THR A 476 12.65 -2.19 -8.17
N LYS A 477 11.57 -1.47 -7.93
CA LYS A 477 10.23 -2.06 -7.88
C LYS A 477 9.19 -1.05 -8.36
N ALA A 478 8.27 -1.51 -9.20
CA ALA A 478 7.06 -0.77 -9.51
C ALA A 478 6.13 -0.70 -8.29
N CYS A 479 5.37 0.36 -8.22
CA CYS A 479 4.28 0.56 -7.29
C CYS A 479 3.16 1.33 -8.01
N ALA A 480 1.94 1.25 -7.52
CA ALA A 480 0.84 2.05 -8.03
C ALA A 480 0.03 2.67 -6.90
N THR A 481 -0.54 3.84 -7.16
CA THR A 481 -1.42 4.53 -6.22
C THR A 481 -2.61 5.11 -6.95
N THR A 482 -3.75 5.22 -6.28
CA THR A 482 -4.89 5.97 -6.82
C THR A 482 -4.81 7.42 -6.38
N CYS A 483 -5.00 8.34 -7.31
CA CYS A 483 -4.93 9.78 -7.07
C CYS A 483 -6.20 10.46 -7.56
N THR A 484 -6.62 11.50 -6.86
CA THR A 484 -7.69 12.42 -7.28
C THR A 484 -7.10 13.75 -7.70
N SER A 485 -7.83 14.49 -8.51
CA SER A 485 -7.41 15.82 -8.98
C SER A 485 -7.22 16.82 -7.84
N ASN A 486 -8.08 16.74 -6.81
CA ASN A 486 -8.04 17.62 -5.64
C ASN A 486 -7.18 17.06 -4.48
N GLY A 487 -6.65 15.84 -4.58
CA GLY A 487 -5.80 15.20 -3.56
C GLY A 487 -6.53 14.72 -2.30
N SER A 488 -7.87 14.73 -2.27
CA SER A 488 -8.68 14.13 -1.20
C SER A 488 -9.08 12.71 -1.58
N MET A 489 -9.22 11.82 -0.60
CA MET A 489 -9.78 10.49 -0.85
C MET A 489 -11.26 10.58 -1.20
N LYS A 490 -11.77 9.52 -1.82
CA LYS A 490 -13.18 9.34 -2.12
C LYS A 490 -13.75 8.17 -1.34
N ILE A 491 -14.89 8.39 -0.70
CA ILE A 491 -15.73 7.36 -0.08
C ILE A 491 -17.12 7.56 -0.67
N GLU A 492 -17.50 6.66 -1.58
CA GLU A 492 -18.71 6.81 -2.40
C GLU A 492 -19.67 5.64 -2.16
N SER A 493 -20.96 5.94 -2.20
CA SER A 493 -22.02 4.95 -2.00
C SER A 493 -22.78 4.70 -3.30
N TYR A 494 -23.07 3.44 -3.60
CA TYR A 494 -23.76 2.97 -4.81
C TYR A 494 -24.87 2.00 -4.45
N LEU A 495 -25.74 1.66 -5.42
CA LEU A 495 -26.85 0.72 -5.26
C LEU A 495 -27.69 1.05 -4.01
N ASP A 496 -28.26 2.26 -3.98
CA ASP A 496 -29.04 2.75 -2.84
C ASP A 496 -28.33 2.64 -1.48
N GLY A 497 -27.02 2.88 -1.52
CA GLY A 497 -26.17 2.82 -0.33
C GLY A 497 -25.79 1.40 0.12
N LYS A 498 -26.09 0.37 -0.68
CA LYS A 498 -25.71 -1.02 -0.37
C LYS A 498 -24.23 -1.32 -0.63
N VAL A 499 -23.60 -0.56 -1.50
CA VAL A 499 -22.15 -0.67 -1.79
C VAL A 499 -21.48 0.63 -1.38
N CYS A 500 -20.38 0.53 -0.62
CA CYS A 500 -19.54 1.67 -0.26
C CYS A 500 -18.11 1.39 -0.73
N ALA A 501 -17.56 2.27 -1.55
CA ALA A 501 -16.21 2.14 -2.12
C ALA A 501 -15.28 3.24 -1.62
N VAL A 502 -14.03 2.87 -1.29
CA VAL A 502 -12.97 3.80 -0.91
C VAL A 502 -11.81 3.72 -1.90
N THR A 503 -11.42 4.88 -2.45
CA THR A 503 -10.34 5.01 -3.43
C THR A 503 -9.72 6.41 -3.42
N GLY A 504 -8.78 6.70 -4.31
CA GLY A 504 -8.20 8.05 -4.45
C GLY A 504 -7.32 8.46 -3.27
N CYS A 505 -6.69 7.51 -2.56
CA CYS A 505 -5.92 7.80 -1.35
C CYS A 505 -4.56 8.47 -1.59
N ASN A 506 -4.23 8.87 -2.80
CA ASN A 506 -3.03 9.66 -3.16
C ASN A 506 -1.70 9.08 -2.65
N GLY A 507 -1.61 7.74 -2.55
CA GLY A 507 -0.42 7.06 -2.01
C GLY A 507 -0.23 7.19 -0.50
N LYS A 508 -1.22 7.69 0.22
CA LYS A 508 -1.15 8.00 1.66
C LYS A 508 -1.87 7.00 2.56
N ALA A 509 -2.50 5.96 2.01
CA ALA A 509 -3.47 5.10 2.71
C ALA A 509 -2.93 4.29 3.89
N ALA A 510 -1.69 3.83 3.86
CA ALA A 510 -1.20 2.85 4.86
C ALA A 510 -1.10 3.44 6.28
N GLY A 511 -0.56 4.66 6.39
CA GLY A 511 -0.47 5.35 7.70
C GLY A 511 -1.83 5.58 8.35
N PRO A 512 -2.75 6.27 7.67
CA PRO A 512 -4.05 6.61 8.22
C PRO A 512 -5.13 5.52 8.05
N ALA A 513 -4.77 4.27 7.69
CA ALA A 513 -5.72 3.21 7.36
C ALA A 513 -6.80 3.00 8.44
N TRP A 514 -6.43 3.08 9.72
CA TRP A 514 -7.36 2.96 10.83
C TRP A 514 -8.42 4.06 10.84
N ALA A 515 -8.02 5.32 10.70
CA ALA A 515 -8.95 6.45 10.68
C ALA A 515 -9.77 6.49 9.39
N ILE A 516 -9.17 6.15 8.23
CA ILE A 516 -9.92 6.01 6.96
C ILE A 516 -11.03 4.97 7.11
N ALA A 517 -10.72 3.82 7.68
CA ALA A 517 -11.71 2.76 7.88
C ALA A 517 -12.86 3.20 8.80
N ARG A 518 -12.58 4.02 9.82
CA ARG A 518 -13.63 4.64 10.66
C ARG A 518 -14.58 5.50 9.82
N GLU A 519 -14.03 6.33 8.92
CA GLU A 519 -14.85 7.16 8.02
C GLU A 519 -15.67 6.30 7.04
N VAL A 520 -15.09 5.21 6.52
CA VAL A 520 -15.79 4.25 5.64
C VAL A 520 -16.96 3.59 6.38
N VAL A 521 -16.74 3.11 7.61
CA VAL A 521 -17.79 2.49 8.43
C VAL A 521 -18.89 3.48 8.77
N ALA A 522 -18.54 4.72 9.10
CA ALA A 522 -19.51 5.79 9.36
C ALA A 522 -20.35 6.12 8.10
N ASN A 523 -19.70 6.25 6.93
CA ASN A 523 -20.39 6.52 5.66
C ASN A 523 -21.31 5.35 5.26
N ALA A 524 -20.87 4.12 5.51
CA ALA A 524 -21.67 2.91 5.27
C ALA A 524 -22.82 2.72 6.29
N ASN A 525 -22.92 3.51 7.36
CA ASN A 525 -23.87 3.35 8.46
C ASN A 525 -23.80 1.97 9.14
N LEU A 526 -22.57 1.48 9.40
CA LEU A 526 -22.30 0.18 10.00
C LEU A 526 -21.99 0.22 11.51
#